data_d88a5c8ef35b426affdfa18df0fe5db0
#
_entry.id   d88a5c8ef35b426affdfa18df0fe5db0
#
_cell.length_a   1.000
_cell.length_b   1.000
_cell.length_c   1.000
_cell.angle_alpha   90.00
_cell.angle_beta   90.00
_cell.angle_gamma   90.00
#
_symmetry.space_group_name_H-M   'P 1'
#
loop_
_entity.id
_entity.type
_entity.pdbx_description
1 polymer ?
#
loop_
_entity_poly.entity_id
_entity_poly.type
_entity_poly.pdbx_seq_one_letter_code
_entity_poly.pdbx_strand_id
1 'polypeptide(L)'
;MGNWESQKKFYPYFKNRGIDLATQRLFADNIFLTTKLRTDGKRYTNLSFHLTLPNKPDEKAGLEERSRPNREGKMVYKGMAAGSNATQGIWIGNPGHLALPEVRNVYWFESALDAMAFCQLNASTLNMEDSVFVSTGGSPSQQQFKGMMAETPTATHHLCFDRDRSGQVFAINFALTHAGREFSGYLSKAGNLIVQDCSGGYQRHEIAMEPFDFKKVTASLGIDTLKPDLEDAVLKYMKMGDGYLQEMYMNRRDNYETSRTDGATNKEELEEMENDLHAISKALQMLSRSGTPVMGSIIYEPAAEGYKDWNDQLLDKRMETEEKELDDWEISGRATLNRALSDLPEVNPGHIRTGLYDEADHEAVRKRIERAEKVVQSFEVNDRGMPDKGFQEMYEIQEELARLETDITNSLSGMREEYQPRFHR
;
A
#
# COMPACT_ATOMS: atom_id res chain seq x y z
N MET A 1 -7.92 -11.17 -28.92
CA MET A 1 -6.55 -10.92 -29.44
C MET A 1 -6.46 -9.45 -29.82
N GLY A 2 -5.81 -8.63 -29.00
CA GLY A 2 -5.57 -7.22 -29.31
C GLY A 2 -4.69 -7.11 -30.56
N ASN A 3 -5.15 -6.37 -31.55
CA ASN A 3 -4.43 -6.13 -32.79
C ASN A 3 -3.11 -5.39 -32.47
N TRP A 4 -1.99 -5.75 -33.13
CA TRP A 4 -0.71 -5.06 -33.06
C TRP A 4 -0.83 -3.53 -33.09
N GLU A 5 -1.71 -2.99 -33.94
CA GLU A 5 -1.99 -1.57 -34.06
C GLU A 5 -2.52 -0.95 -32.75
N SER A 6 -3.31 -1.71 -31.97
CA SER A 6 -3.82 -1.20 -30.69
C SER A 6 -2.73 -1.07 -29.63
N GLN A 7 -1.64 -1.81 -29.71
CA GLN A 7 -0.54 -1.80 -28.75
C GLN A 7 0.57 -0.82 -29.15
N LYS A 8 0.72 -0.53 -30.43
CA LYS A 8 1.68 0.45 -30.93
C LYS A 8 1.53 1.84 -30.27
N LYS A 9 0.30 2.21 -29.92
CA LYS A 9 0.01 3.47 -29.21
C LYS A 9 0.65 3.56 -27.81
N PHE A 10 0.88 2.43 -27.14
CA PHE A 10 1.49 2.37 -25.83
C PHE A 10 3.02 2.32 -25.87
N TYR A 11 3.60 1.92 -27.01
CA TYR A 11 5.04 1.77 -27.18
C TYR A 11 5.89 2.93 -26.63
N PRO A 12 5.53 4.23 -26.85
CA PRO A 12 6.32 5.35 -26.35
C PRO A 12 6.44 5.41 -24.84
N TYR A 13 5.52 4.77 -24.10
CA TYR A 13 5.48 4.74 -22.64
C TYR A 13 6.29 3.56 -22.08
N PHE A 14 6.33 2.45 -22.78
CA PHE A 14 6.94 1.21 -22.31
C PHE A 14 8.37 0.98 -22.81
N LYS A 15 8.76 1.63 -23.92
CA LYS A 15 10.10 1.46 -24.52
C LYS A 15 11.23 1.61 -23.50
N ASN A 16 11.20 2.72 -22.71
CA ASN A 16 12.25 3.01 -21.74
C ASN A 16 12.10 2.21 -20.43
N ARG A 17 11.04 1.43 -20.32
CA ARG A 17 10.77 0.53 -19.19
C ARG A 17 11.11 -0.92 -19.51
N GLY A 18 11.53 -1.21 -20.72
CA GLY A 18 11.88 -2.57 -21.15
C GLY A 18 10.69 -3.54 -21.26
N ILE A 19 9.46 -3.04 -21.06
CA ILE A 19 8.25 -3.88 -21.06
C ILE A 19 7.90 -4.23 -22.50
N ASP A 20 7.94 -5.50 -22.81
CA ASP A 20 7.73 -6.03 -24.14
C ASP A 20 6.24 -6.08 -24.56
N LEU A 21 6.01 -6.39 -25.82
CA LEU A 21 4.66 -6.44 -26.39
C LEU A 21 3.84 -7.62 -25.88
N ALA A 22 4.47 -8.72 -25.51
CA ALA A 22 3.78 -9.88 -24.96
C ALA A 22 3.17 -9.52 -23.60
N THR A 23 3.97 -8.90 -22.73
CA THR A 23 3.52 -8.40 -21.43
C THR A 23 2.46 -7.31 -21.56
N GLN A 24 2.63 -6.34 -22.50
CA GLN A 24 1.60 -5.33 -22.76
C GLN A 24 0.27 -5.95 -23.21
N ARG A 25 0.29 -7.08 -23.90
CA ARG A 25 -0.93 -7.81 -24.30
C ARG A 25 -1.65 -8.43 -23.12
N LEU A 26 -0.91 -9.01 -22.18
CA LEU A 26 -1.49 -9.61 -20.96
C LEU A 26 -2.29 -8.61 -20.14
N PHE A 27 -1.86 -7.35 -20.12
CA PHE A 27 -2.51 -6.29 -19.35
C PHE A 27 -3.29 -5.28 -20.22
N ALA A 28 -3.62 -5.63 -21.46
CA ALA A 28 -4.24 -4.69 -22.41
C ALA A 28 -5.58 -4.10 -21.91
N ASP A 29 -6.34 -4.86 -21.14
CA ASP A 29 -7.61 -4.43 -20.58
C ASP A 29 -7.47 -3.56 -19.31
N ASN A 30 -6.27 -3.56 -18.72
CA ASN A 30 -5.97 -2.84 -17.48
C ASN A 30 -5.19 -1.53 -17.71
N ILE A 31 -4.83 -1.23 -18.96
CA ILE A 31 -4.08 -0.03 -19.36
C ILE A 31 -4.77 0.71 -20.49
N PHE A 32 -4.74 2.04 -20.47
CA PHE A 32 -5.33 2.85 -21.54
C PHE A 32 -4.66 4.23 -21.61
N LEU A 33 -5.05 5.02 -22.60
CA LEU A 33 -4.58 6.38 -22.75
C LEU A 33 -5.68 7.37 -22.41
N THR A 34 -5.36 8.34 -21.54
CA THR A 34 -6.22 9.47 -21.24
C THR A 34 -5.63 10.73 -21.88
N THR A 35 -6.49 11.54 -22.50
CA THR A 35 -6.11 12.82 -23.08
C THR A 35 -6.71 13.95 -22.28
N LYS A 36 -5.87 14.86 -21.82
CA LYS A 36 -6.27 16.07 -21.07
C LYS A 36 -5.98 17.32 -21.86
N LEU A 37 -6.83 18.31 -21.68
CA LEU A 37 -6.65 19.65 -22.21
C LEU A 37 -6.05 20.54 -21.13
N ARG A 38 -4.93 21.18 -21.43
CA ARG A 38 -4.34 22.20 -20.55
C ARG A 38 -5.03 23.55 -20.70
N THR A 39 -4.82 24.41 -19.75
CA THR A 39 -5.32 25.80 -19.76
C THR A 39 -4.80 26.61 -20.95
N ASP A 40 -3.64 26.23 -21.51
CA ASP A 40 -3.05 26.85 -22.73
C ASP A 40 -3.63 26.26 -24.03
N GLY A 41 -4.67 25.44 -23.96
CA GLY A 41 -5.31 24.82 -25.13
C GLY A 41 -4.57 23.59 -25.69
N LYS A 42 -3.40 23.24 -25.17
CA LYS A 42 -2.64 22.07 -25.63
C LYS A 42 -3.21 20.78 -25.06
N ARG A 43 -3.25 19.76 -25.90
CA ARG A 43 -3.61 18.39 -25.50
C ARG A 43 -2.37 17.60 -25.16
N TYR A 44 -2.44 16.83 -24.08
CA TYR A 44 -1.43 15.82 -23.73
C TYR A 44 -2.09 14.50 -23.38
N THR A 45 -1.39 13.42 -23.67
CA THR A 45 -1.91 12.07 -23.47
C THR A 45 -1.01 11.34 -22.48
N ASN A 46 -1.60 10.77 -21.46
CA ASN A 46 -0.94 9.97 -20.44
C ASN A 46 -1.29 8.49 -20.60
N LEU A 47 -0.35 7.62 -20.28
CA LEU A 47 -0.65 6.23 -19.94
C LEU A 47 -1.38 6.22 -18.60
N SER A 48 -2.47 5.49 -18.53
CA SER A 48 -3.35 5.47 -17.37
C SER A 48 -3.68 4.05 -16.94
N PHE A 49 -3.75 3.87 -15.64
CA PHE A 49 -4.09 2.63 -14.96
C PHE A 49 -5.38 2.86 -14.17
N HIS A 50 -6.42 2.10 -14.42
CA HIS A 50 -7.67 2.20 -13.69
C HIS A 50 -7.49 1.73 -12.26
N LEU A 51 -7.88 2.57 -11.31
CA LEU A 51 -8.07 2.16 -9.93
C LEU A 51 -9.52 1.74 -9.74
N THR A 52 -9.71 0.59 -9.10
CA THR A 52 -11.02 0.06 -8.73
C THR A 52 -11.06 -0.24 -7.23
N LEU A 53 -12.25 -0.34 -6.67
CA LEU A 53 -12.43 -0.91 -5.34
C LEU A 53 -12.48 -2.43 -5.47
N PRO A 54 -11.75 -3.22 -4.66
CA PRO A 54 -11.77 -4.67 -4.76
C PRO A 54 -13.16 -5.30 -4.70
N ASN A 55 -14.03 -4.80 -3.82
CA ASN A 55 -15.41 -5.26 -3.68
C ASN A 55 -16.37 -4.74 -4.78
N LYS A 56 -15.86 -3.90 -5.69
CA LYS A 56 -16.60 -3.34 -6.82
C LYS A 56 -15.67 -3.18 -8.02
N PRO A 57 -15.18 -4.28 -8.59
CA PRO A 57 -14.14 -4.25 -9.62
C PRO A 57 -14.59 -3.52 -10.91
N ASP A 58 -15.87 -3.44 -11.16
CA ASP A 58 -16.44 -2.71 -12.31
C ASP A 58 -16.60 -1.20 -12.04
N GLU A 59 -16.47 -0.75 -10.78
CA GLU A 59 -16.61 0.66 -10.40
C GLU A 59 -15.25 1.34 -10.38
N LYS A 60 -15.10 2.38 -11.20
CA LYS A 60 -13.87 3.16 -11.28
C LYS A 60 -13.70 4.03 -10.04
N ALA A 61 -12.66 3.76 -9.25
CA ALA A 61 -12.28 4.55 -8.09
C ALA A 61 -11.32 5.69 -8.44
N GLY A 62 -10.67 5.67 -9.61
CA GLY A 62 -9.72 6.69 -10.01
C GLY A 62 -8.79 6.25 -11.14
N LEU A 63 -7.74 7.04 -11.33
CA LEU A 63 -6.70 6.80 -12.33
C LEU A 63 -5.33 7.12 -11.75
N GLU A 64 -4.39 6.20 -11.89
CA GLU A 64 -2.97 6.52 -11.86
C GLU A 64 -2.51 6.89 -13.28
N GLU A 65 -1.71 7.94 -13.42
CA GLU A 65 -1.30 8.45 -14.72
C GLU A 65 0.21 8.63 -14.80
N ARG A 66 0.75 8.36 -16.00
CA ARG A 66 2.16 8.53 -16.34
C ARG A 66 2.27 9.34 -17.63
N SER A 67 3.03 10.41 -17.64
CA SER A 67 3.30 11.15 -18.86
C SER A 67 4.16 10.31 -19.83
N ARG A 68 4.09 10.69 -21.09
CA ARG A 68 5.08 10.21 -22.06
C ARG A 68 6.47 10.67 -21.64
N PRO A 69 7.50 9.80 -21.70
CA PRO A 69 8.87 10.24 -21.49
C PRO A 69 9.27 11.38 -22.41
N ASN A 70 10.06 12.32 -21.89
CA ASN A 70 10.64 13.39 -22.70
C ASN A 70 11.74 12.86 -23.63
N ARG A 71 12.43 13.73 -24.36
CA ARG A 71 13.49 13.34 -25.31
C ARG A 71 14.69 12.67 -24.61
N GLU A 72 14.88 12.92 -23.34
CA GLU A 72 15.93 12.33 -22.49
C GLU A 72 15.48 11.02 -21.85
N GLY A 73 14.27 10.54 -22.15
CA GLY A 73 13.70 9.33 -21.59
C GLY A 73 13.09 9.49 -20.19
N LYS A 74 13.09 10.71 -19.63
CA LYS A 74 12.61 11.00 -18.30
C LYS A 74 11.10 11.29 -18.31
N MET A 75 10.34 10.63 -17.42
CA MET A 75 8.93 10.95 -17.20
C MET A 75 8.80 12.29 -16.47
N VAL A 76 7.96 13.18 -17.03
CA VAL A 76 7.73 14.52 -16.50
C VAL A 76 6.60 14.55 -15.46
N TYR A 77 5.68 13.58 -15.54
CA TYR A 77 4.53 13.47 -14.64
C TYR A 77 4.26 12.03 -14.25
N LYS A 78 4.09 11.83 -12.95
CA LYS A 78 3.65 10.60 -12.29
C LYS A 78 2.68 11.01 -11.17
N GLY A 79 1.47 10.48 -11.15
CA GLY A 79 0.55 10.78 -10.06
C GLY A 79 -0.86 10.29 -10.29
N MET A 80 -1.72 10.53 -9.32
CA MET A 80 -3.15 10.25 -9.39
C MET A 80 -3.87 11.37 -10.11
N ALA A 81 -4.89 11.02 -10.91
CA ALA A 81 -5.80 11.99 -11.47
C ALA A 81 -6.63 12.65 -10.36
N ALA A 82 -6.97 13.93 -10.54
CA ALA A 82 -7.81 14.64 -9.58
C ALA A 82 -9.15 13.89 -9.36
N GLY A 83 -9.59 13.79 -8.11
CA GLY A 83 -10.80 13.09 -7.71
C GLY A 83 -10.64 11.56 -7.60
N SER A 84 -9.42 11.02 -7.74
CA SER A 84 -9.17 9.60 -7.50
C SER A 84 -9.24 9.28 -6.01
N ASN A 85 -9.89 8.16 -5.66
CA ASN A 85 -9.84 7.58 -4.32
C ASN A 85 -8.55 6.78 -4.15
N ALA A 86 -7.44 7.48 -3.84
CA ALA A 86 -6.14 6.84 -3.63
C ALA A 86 -6.04 6.04 -2.33
N THR A 87 -7.00 6.21 -1.41
CA THR A 87 -6.99 5.53 -0.11
C THR A 87 -7.51 4.10 -0.19
N GLN A 88 -8.46 3.83 -1.10
CA GLN A 88 -9.09 2.52 -1.25
C GLN A 88 -8.89 1.93 -2.64
N GLY A 89 -8.73 2.80 -3.64
CA GLY A 89 -8.58 2.38 -5.03
C GLY A 89 -7.22 1.73 -5.28
N ILE A 90 -7.23 0.60 -5.98
CA ILE A 90 -6.05 -0.14 -6.42
C ILE A 90 -6.16 -0.47 -7.90
N TRP A 91 -5.03 -0.58 -8.57
CA TRP A 91 -4.99 -1.19 -9.88
C TRP A 91 -4.91 -2.70 -9.73
N ILE A 92 -5.75 -3.43 -10.49
CA ILE A 92 -5.77 -4.89 -10.50
C ILE A 92 -5.49 -5.35 -11.92
N GLY A 93 -4.32 -5.92 -12.14
CA GLY A 93 -3.96 -6.65 -13.35
C GLY A 93 -4.41 -8.10 -13.23
N ASN A 94 -5.40 -8.48 -14.02
CA ASN A 94 -6.01 -9.80 -13.95
C ASN A 94 -6.01 -10.48 -15.35
N PRO A 95 -4.85 -10.94 -15.81
CA PRO A 95 -4.74 -11.52 -17.16
C PRO A 95 -5.55 -12.81 -17.35
N GLY A 96 -5.82 -13.54 -16.26
CA GLY A 96 -6.65 -14.76 -16.26
C GLY A 96 -8.15 -14.51 -16.21
N HIS A 97 -8.60 -13.24 -16.07
CA HIS A 97 -10.01 -12.86 -15.88
C HIS A 97 -10.70 -13.62 -14.72
N LEU A 98 -9.98 -13.85 -13.64
CA LEU A 98 -10.46 -14.58 -12.47
C LEU A 98 -11.47 -13.77 -11.67
N ALA A 99 -12.45 -14.45 -11.06
CA ALA A 99 -13.19 -13.88 -9.95
C ALA A 99 -12.26 -13.79 -8.72
N LEU A 100 -12.22 -12.66 -8.02
CA LEU A 100 -11.27 -12.43 -6.92
C LEU A 100 -11.32 -13.53 -5.83
N PRO A 101 -12.48 -14.09 -5.45
CA PRO A 101 -12.51 -15.19 -4.48
C PRO A 101 -11.86 -16.50 -4.95
N GLU A 102 -11.61 -16.65 -6.25
CA GLU A 102 -10.98 -17.84 -6.86
C GLU A 102 -9.47 -17.69 -7.02
N VAL A 103 -8.95 -16.47 -6.79
CA VAL A 103 -7.52 -16.15 -6.90
C VAL A 103 -6.74 -16.89 -5.81
N ARG A 104 -5.64 -17.53 -6.20
CA ARG A 104 -4.72 -18.22 -5.29
C ARG A 104 -3.50 -17.39 -4.94
N ASN A 105 -3.05 -16.52 -5.86
CA ASN A 105 -1.85 -15.71 -5.69
C ASN A 105 -2.15 -14.24 -5.97
N VAL A 106 -1.83 -13.38 -5.03
CA VAL A 106 -1.93 -11.91 -5.15
C VAL A 106 -0.55 -11.30 -5.02
N TYR A 107 -0.02 -10.73 -6.10
CA TYR A 107 1.28 -10.08 -6.13
C TYR A 107 1.14 -8.57 -5.93
N TRP A 108 1.79 -8.00 -4.91
CA TRP A 108 1.66 -6.61 -4.50
C TRP A 108 2.84 -5.76 -4.90
N PHE A 109 2.58 -4.60 -5.52
CA PHE A 109 3.58 -3.66 -6.02
C PHE A 109 3.21 -2.23 -5.70
N GLU A 110 4.21 -1.34 -5.72
CA GLU A 110 3.99 0.11 -5.60
C GLU A 110 3.49 0.71 -6.91
N SER A 111 3.85 0.14 -8.05
CA SER A 111 3.38 0.61 -9.35
C SER A 111 2.98 -0.53 -10.29
N ALA A 112 2.03 -0.24 -11.18
CA ALA A 112 1.62 -1.17 -12.21
C ALA A 112 2.76 -1.51 -13.20
N LEU A 113 3.75 -0.62 -13.34
CA LEU A 113 4.93 -0.87 -14.19
C LEU A 113 5.84 -1.93 -13.57
N ASP A 114 5.98 -1.95 -12.24
CA ASP A 114 6.75 -2.98 -11.54
C ASP A 114 6.05 -4.33 -11.59
N ALA A 115 4.72 -4.34 -11.48
CA ALA A 115 3.91 -5.53 -11.69
C ALA A 115 4.12 -6.12 -13.10
N MET A 116 4.12 -5.28 -14.13
CA MET A 116 4.36 -5.73 -15.51
C MET A 116 5.80 -6.23 -15.71
N ALA A 117 6.79 -5.56 -15.10
CA ALA A 117 8.19 -5.98 -15.15
C ALA A 117 8.41 -7.33 -14.45
N PHE A 118 7.83 -7.52 -13.26
CA PHE A 118 7.83 -8.79 -12.53
C PHE A 118 7.23 -9.91 -13.38
N CYS A 119 6.06 -9.67 -13.97
CA CYS A 119 5.38 -10.63 -14.82
C CYS A 119 6.23 -11.03 -16.02
N GLN A 120 6.93 -10.08 -16.68
CA GLN A 120 7.82 -10.36 -17.80
C GLN A 120 9.03 -11.19 -17.39
N LEU A 121 9.66 -10.85 -16.25
CA LEU A 121 10.83 -11.57 -15.73
C LEU A 121 10.49 -13.02 -15.33
N ASN A 122 9.29 -13.25 -14.82
CA ASN A 122 8.86 -14.53 -14.27
C ASN A 122 7.85 -15.28 -15.17
N ALA A 123 7.68 -14.87 -16.42
CA ALA A 123 6.65 -15.40 -17.33
C ALA A 123 6.67 -16.92 -17.50
N SER A 124 7.82 -17.57 -17.32
CA SER A 124 7.98 -19.03 -17.46
C SER A 124 7.56 -19.82 -16.20
N THR A 125 7.44 -19.15 -15.04
CA THR A 125 7.17 -19.79 -13.75
C THR A 125 5.82 -19.39 -13.16
N LEU A 126 5.28 -18.23 -13.57
CA LEU A 126 3.99 -17.74 -13.10
C LEU A 126 2.82 -18.51 -13.70
N ASN A 127 1.89 -18.90 -12.87
CA ASN A 127 0.59 -19.39 -13.31
C ASN A 127 -0.42 -18.24 -13.43
N MET A 128 -0.69 -17.79 -14.64
CA MET A 128 -1.61 -16.67 -14.91
C MET A 128 -3.08 -17.03 -14.68
N GLU A 129 -3.40 -18.34 -14.59
CA GLU A 129 -4.78 -18.83 -14.39
C GLU A 129 -5.20 -18.85 -12.92
N ASP A 130 -4.31 -18.49 -11.98
CA ASP A 130 -4.63 -18.42 -10.55
C ASP A 130 -4.06 -17.18 -9.87
N SER A 131 -3.56 -16.22 -10.64
CA SER A 131 -2.78 -15.08 -10.15
C SER A 131 -3.35 -13.74 -10.58
N VAL A 132 -3.31 -12.76 -9.66
CA VAL A 132 -3.58 -11.34 -9.94
C VAL A 132 -2.43 -10.47 -9.45
N PHE A 133 -2.24 -9.34 -10.12
CA PHE A 133 -1.19 -8.36 -9.85
C PHE A 133 -1.82 -7.06 -9.38
N VAL A 134 -1.40 -6.55 -8.23
CA VAL A 134 -2.01 -5.39 -7.58
C VAL A 134 -1.00 -4.28 -7.44
N SER A 135 -1.38 -3.07 -7.84
CA SER A 135 -0.59 -1.87 -7.56
C SER A 135 -1.35 -0.89 -6.70
N THR A 136 -0.67 -0.39 -5.67
CA THR A 136 -1.20 0.62 -4.75
C THR A 136 -1.07 2.05 -5.30
N GLY A 137 -0.33 2.23 -6.40
CA GLY A 137 -0.11 3.52 -7.04
C GLY A 137 0.83 4.45 -6.27
N GLY A 138 1.70 3.89 -5.46
CA GLY A 138 2.63 4.54 -4.54
C GLY A 138 2.50 3.96 -3.14
N SER A 139 2.69 4.75 -2.10
CA SER A 139 2.59 4.28 -0.72
C SER A 139 1.22 3.70 -0.41
N PRO A 140 1.13 2.44 0.03
CA PRO A 140 -0.12 1.76 0.30
C PRO A 140 -0.84 2.30 1.53
N SER A 141 -2.16 2.16 1.55
CA SER A 141 -3.00 2.35 2.72
C SER A 141 -3.43 1.02 3.33
N GLN A 142 -3.77 1.01 4.61
CA GLN A 142 -4.37 -0.16 5.25
C GLN A 142 -5.73 -0.53 4.63
N GLN A 143 -6.48 0.45 4.09
CA GLN A 143 -7.77 0.20 3.46
C GLN A 143 -7.63 -0.53 2.12
N GLN A 144 -6.59 -0.23 1.34
CA GLN A 144 -6.25 -1.00 0.14
C GLN A 144 -5.93 -2.46 0.48
N PHE A 145 -5.10 -2.68 1.51
CA PHE A 145 -4.78 -4.03 1.98
C PHE A 145 -6.01 -4.79 2.44
N LYS A 146 -6.78 -4.22 3.38
CA LYS A 146 -8.01 -4.84 3.92
C LYS A 146 -9.03 -5.12 2.83
N GLY A 147 -9.20 -4.19 1.88
CA GLY A 147 -10.15 -4.35 0.78
C GLY A 147 -9.81 -5.54 -0.10
N MET A 148 -8.56 -5.69 -0.52
CA MET A 148 -8.15 -6.81 -1.37
C MET A 148 -8.14 -8.14 -0.61
N MET A 149 -7.63 -8.17 0.63
CA MET A 149 -7.65 -9.38 1.45
C MET A 149 -9.07 -9.90 1.71
N ALA A 150 -10.06 -9.01 1.86
CA ALA A 150 -11.46 -9.41 2.03
C ALA A 150 -12.02 -10.12 0.79
N GLU A 151 -11.62 -9.71 -0.40
CA GLU A 151 -12.07 -10.31 -1.67
C GLU A 151 -11.25 -11.53 -2.10
N THR A 152 -10.05 -11.71 -1.51
CA THR A 152 -9.15 -12.85 -1.80
C THR A 152 -8.80 -13.62 -0.54
N PRO A 153 -9.80 -14.16 0.21
CA PRO A 153 -9.59 -14.66 1.57
C PRO A 153 -8.71 -15.91 1.66
N THR A 154 -8.49 -16.62 0.57
CA THR A 154 -7.70 -17.86 0.54
C THR A 154 -6.39 -17.71 -0.23
N ALA A 155 -6.11 -16.51 -0.75
CA ALA A 155 -4.93 -16.30 -1.57
C ALA A 155 -3.64 -16.18 -0.76
N THR A 156 -2.55 -16.63 -1.34
CA THR A 156 -1.20 -16.28 -0.90
C THR A 156 -0.87 -14.85 -1.36
N HIS A 157 -0.39 -14.02 -0.46
CA HIS A 157 -0.01 -12.63 -0.75
C HIS A 157 1.51 -12.52 -0.90
N HIS A 158 1.97 -12.26 -2.11
CA HIS A 158 3.37 -12.04 -2.44
C HIS A 158 3.68 -10.54 -2.36
N LEU A 159 4.53 -10.14 -1.43
CA LEU A 159 4.90 -8.75 -1.20
C LEU A 159 6.12 -8.40 -2.05
N CYS A 160 5.85 -7.92 -3.26
CA CYS A 160 6.83 -7.56 -4.28
C CYS A 160 7.13 -6.05 -4.29
N PHE A 161 7.03 -5.39 -3.13
CA PHE A 161 7.34 -3.97 -2.97
C PHE A 161 8.82 -3.69 -3.26
N ASP A 162 9.14 -2.42 -3.47
CA ASP A 162 10.50 -1.96 -3.70
C ASP A 162 11.44 -2.48 -2.60
N ARG A 163 12.69 -2.70 -2.93
CA ARG A 163 13.69 -3.22 -1.98
C ARG A 163 14.21 -2.16 -1.01
N ASP A 164 13.87 -0.90 -1.24
CA ASP A 164 14.25 0.21 -0.38
C ASP A 164 13.51 0.18 0.99
N ARG A 165 13.91 1.07 1.90
CA ARG A 165 13.30 1.16 3.24
C ARG A 165 11.80 1.39 3.21
N SER A 166 11.29 2.12 2.23
CA SER A 166 9.85 2.38 2.11
C SER A 166 9.10 1.09 1.79
N GLY A 167 9.57 0.32 0.80
CA GLY A 167 8.97 -0.96 0.45
C GLY A 167 9.06 -2.00 1.58
N GLN A 168 10.17 -2.00 2.33
CA GLN A 168 10.29 -2.83 3.55
C GLN A 168 9.24 -2.45 4.61
N VAL A 169 9.04 -1.16 4.85
CA VAL A 169 7.99 -0.67 5.76
C VAL A 169 6.60 -1.07 5.25
N PHE A 170 6.36 -1.00 3.95
CA PHE A 170 5.07 -1.41 3.36
C PHE A 170 4.81 -2.90 3.56
N ALA A 171 5.84 -3.73 3.42
CA ALA A 171 5.73 -5.16 3.69
C ALA A 171 5.38 -5.45 5.17
N ILE A 172 6.01 -4.74 6.12
CA ILE A 172 5.67 -4.87 7.54
C ILE A 172 4.25 -4.36 7.82
N ASN A 173 3.85 -3.23 7.25
CA ASN A 173 2.50 -2.70 7.40
C ASN A 173 1.45 -3.65 6.82
N PHE A 174 1.77 -4.33 5.72
CA PHE A 174 0.92 -5.39 5.19
C PHE A 174 0.76 -6.53 6.20
N ALA A 175 1.87 -7.04 6.72
CA ALA A 175 1.87 -8.16 7.67
C ALA A 175 1.09 -7.83 8.96
N LEU A 176 1.25 -6.61 9.50
CA LEU A 176 0.48 -6.14 10.64
C LEU A 176 -1.02 -6.04 10.33
N THR A 177 -1.37 -5.52 9.15
CA THR A 177 -2.77 -5.42 8.70
C THR A 177 -3.39 -6.80 8.52
N HIS A 178 -2.65 -7.73 7.91
CA HIS A 178 -3.05 -9.12 7.72
C HIS A 178 -3.26 -9.84 9.06
N ALA A 179 -2.42 -9.58 10.05
CA ALA A 179 -2.58 -10.09 11.41
C ALA A 179 -3.74 -9.42 12.19
N GLY A 180 -4.48 -8.49 11.57
CA GLY A 180 -5.60 -7.78 12.19
C GLY A 180 -5.17 -6.79 13.29
N ARG A 181 -3.92 -6.30 13.23
CA ARG A 181 -3.40 -5.36 14.23
C ARG A 181 -3.91 -3.93 13.98
N GLU A 182 -4.15 -3.22 15.07
CA GLU A 182 -4.33 -1.77 15.07
C GLU A 182 -3.00 -1.12 15.41
N PHE A 183 -2.41 -0.42 14.46
CA PHE A 183 -1.04 0.10 14.59
C PHE A 183 -0.83 1.40 13.82
N SER A 184 0.22 2.12 14.23
CA SER A 184 0.89 3.12 13.42
C SER A 184 2.38 2.79 13.31
N GLY A 185 2.98 3.08 12.16
CA GLY A 185 4.40 2.80 11.91
C GLY A 185 5.06 3.99 11.22
N TYR A 186 6.29 4.31 11.64
CA TYR A 186 7.10 5.39 11.04
C TYR A 186 8.58 5.07 11.21
N LEU A 187 9.41 5.64 10.33
CA LEU A 187 10.85 5.51 10.43
C LEU A 187 11.43 6.58 11.36
N SER A 188 12.33 6.16 12.25
CA SER A 188 13.10 7.07 13.11
C SER A 188 14.27 7.72 12.35
N LYS A 189 14.88 8.78 12.90
CA LYS A 189 16.13 9.39 12.36
C LYS A 189 17.28 8.40 12.20
N ALA A 190 17.31 7.37 13.05
CA ALA A 190 18.32 6.31 12.95
C ALA A 190 18.01 5.29 11.83
N GLY A 191 16.89 5.47 11.09
CA GLY A 191 16.46 4.53 10.06
C GLY A 191 15.76 3.29 10.60
N ASN A 192 15.48 3.21 11.91
CA ASN A 192 14.73 2.12 12.51
C ASN A 192 13.22 2.33 12.31
N LEU A 193 12.48 1.26 12.06
CA LEU A 193 11.02 1.29 12.05
C LEU A 193 10.50 1.29 13.49
N ILE A 194 9.68 2.28 13.81
CA ILE A 194 8.94 2.31 15.06
C ILE A 194 7.51 1.88 14.77
N VAL A 195 7.08 0.81 15.42
CA VAL A 195 5.69 0.32 15.37
C VAL A 195 5.03 0.58 16.72
N GLN A 196 3.92 1.28 16.70
CA GLN A 196 3.04 1.47 17.85
C GLN A 196 1.82 0.57 17.63
N ASP A 197 1.75 -0.55 18.35
CA ASP A 197 0.66 -1.51 18.29
C ASP A 197 -0.34 -1.22 19.41
N CYS A 198 -1.61 -1.01 19.04
CA CYS A 198 -2.70 -0.69 19.96
C CYS A 198 -3.70 -1.85 20.11
N SER A 199 -3.45 -3.00 19.49
CA SER A 199 -4.42 -4.11 19.40
C SER A 199 -4.76 -4.78 20.73
N GLY A 200 -3.85 -4.80 21.68
CA GLY A 200 -4.02 -5.43 23.01
C GLY A 200 -3.51 -4.58 24.17
N GLY A 201 -3.48 -3.26 23.98
CA GLY A 201 -2.81 -2.31 24.83
C GLY A 201 -1.64 -1.67 24.07
N TYR A 202 -1.21 -0.47 24.51
CA TYR A 202 -0.14 0.22 23.81
C TYR A 202 1.20 -0.49 23.98
N GLN A 203 1.77 -0.94 22.87
CA GLN A 203 3.11 -1.52 22.79
C GLN A 203 3.93 -0.75 21.73
N ARG A 204 5.17 -0.41 22.04
CA ARG A 204 6.09 0.23 21.13
C ARG A 204 7.24 -0.72 20.81
N HIS A 205 7.40 -1.01 19.52
CA HIS A 205 8.49 -1.82 18.99
C HIS A 205 9.43 -0.93 18.20
N GLU A 206 10.73 -1.11 18.38
CA GLU A 206 11.77 -0.48 17.57
C GLU A 206 12.53 -1.56 16.80
N ILE A 207 12.50 -1.48 15.48
CA ILE A 207 12.95 -2.53 14.59
C ILE A 207 14.09 -1.97 13.74
N ALA A 208 15.26 -2.59 13.84
CA ALA A 208 16.39 -2.26 12.96
C ALA A 208 16.04 -2.69 11.52
N MET A 209 16.18 -1.75 10.58
CA MET A 209 15.89 -1.98 9.16
C MET A 209 17.14 -2.42 8.37
N GLU A 210 18.28 -2.51 9.02
CA GLU A 210 19.55 -2.98 8.42
C GLU A 210 20.29 -3.90 9.39
N PRO A 211 20.66 -5.12 8.96
CA PRO A 211 20.18 -5.77 7.75
C PRO A 211 18.70 -6.18 7.89
N PHE A 212 17.89 -5.94 6.86
CA PHE A 212 16.47 -6.26 6.89
C PHE A 212 16.23 -7.76 6.65
N ASP A 213 15.49 -8.36 7.56
CA ASP A 213 15.03 -9.75 7.46
C ASP A 213 13.54 -9.80 7.83
N PHE A 214 12.70 -9.90 6.81
CA PHE A 214 11.24 -9.88 6.97
C PHE A 214 10.73 -10.92 7.97
N LYS A 215 11.27 -12.15 7.91
CA LYS A 215 10.84 -13.24 8.80
C LYS A 215 11.20 -12.97 10.26
N LYS A 216 12.41 -12.43 10.51
CA LYS A 216 12.83 -12.06 11.87
C LYS A 216 12.01 -10.90 12.40
N VAL A 217 11.72 -9.91 11.57
CA VAL A 217 10.93 -8.74 11.96
C VAL A 217 9.50 -9.17 12.29
N THR A 218 8.83 -9.91 11.42
CA THR A 218 7.46 -10.39 11.68
C THR A 218 7.39 -11.29 12.91
N ALA A 219 8.34 -12.16 13.11
CA ALA A 219 8.43 -12.98 14.33
C ALA A 219 8.61 -12.12 15.59
N SER A 220 9.43 -11.08 15.56
CA SER A 220 9.63 -10.16 16.70
C SER A 220 8.36 -9.36 17.06
N LEU A 221 7.47 -9.18 16.09
CA LEU A 221 6.15 -8.55 16.26
C LEU A 221 5.07 -9.56 16.66
N GLY A 222 5.41 -10.86 16.81
CA GLY A 222 4.45 -11.91 17.09
C GLY A 222 3.48 -12.14 15.93
N ILE A 223 3.90 -11.87 14.70
CA ILE A 223 3.14 -12.14 13.49
C ILE A 223 3.56 -13.51 12.96
N ASP A 224 2.59 -14.39 12.92
CA ASP A 224 2.78 -15.73 12.35
C ASP A 224 2.50 -15.66 10.84
N THR A 225 3.55 -15.85 10.04
CA THR A 225 3.44 -16.01 8.59
C THR A 225 3.36 -17.49 8.28
N LEU A 226 2.20 -17.93 7.78
CA LEU A 226 2.00 -19.34 7.45
C LEU A 226 3.02 -19.79 6.39
N LYS A 227 3.58 -21.00 6.59
CA LYS A 227 4.41 -21.60 5.54
C LYS A 227 3.51 -21.97 4.34
N PRO A 228 3.91 -21.70 3.08
CA PRO A 228 3.08 -22.00 1.89
C PRO A 228 2.64 -23.46 1.79
N ASP A 229 3.49 -24.38 2.22
CA ASP A 229 3.23 -25.82 2.24
C ASP A 229 2.15 -26.26 3.25
N LEU A 230 1.77 -25.39 4.18
CA LEU A 230 0.70 -25.66 5.15
C LEU A 230 -0.68 -25.13 4.73
N GLU A 231 -0.78 -24.34 3.67
CA GLU A 231 -2.05 -23.74 3.24
C GLU A 231 -3.11 -24.75 2.90
N ASP A 232 -2.76 -25.76 2.11
CA ASP A 232 -3.70 -26.83 1.74
C ASP A 232 -4.17 -27.62 2.97
N ALA A 233 -3.30 -27.80 3.96
CA ALA A 233 -3.65 -28.45 5.22
C ALA A 233 -4.64 -27.60 6.03
N VAL A 234 -4.43 -26.28 6.12
CA VAL A 234 -5.35 -25.36 6.81
C VAL A 234 -6.72 -25.36 6.12
N LEU A 235 -6.74 -25.24 4.80
CA LEU A 235 -7.99 -25.30 4.01
C LEU A 235 -8.75 -26.60 4.18
N LYS A 236 -8.02 -27.71 4.21
CA LYS A 236 -8.58 -29.04 4.49
C LYS A 236 -9.23 -29.08 5.88
N TYR A 237 -8.54 -28.58 6.89
CA TYR A 237 -9.05 -28.57 8.26
C TYR A 237 -10.24 -27.65 8.45
N MET A 238 -10.27 -26.48 7.83
CA MET A 238 -11.43 -25.60 7.91
C MET A 238 -12.74 -26.22 7.40
N LYS A 239 -12.66 -27.11 6.43
CA LYS A 239 -13.85 -27.84 5.93
C LYS A 239 -14.45 -28.83 6.94
N MET A 240 -13.71 -29.16 8.00
CA MET A 240 -14.16 -30.14 8.99
C MET A 240 -15.06 -29.56 10.09
N GLY A 241 -15.06 -28.24 10.26
CA GLY A 241 -15.87 -27.55 11.27
C GLY A 241 -15.19 -27.45 12.64
N ASP A 242 -15.57 -26.42 13.40
CA ASP A 242 -14.90 -26.01 14.65
C ASP A 242 -14.89 -27.09 15.74
N GLY A 243 -16.03 -27.71 16.04
CA GLY A 243 -16.12 -28.70 17.13
C GLY A 243 -15.26 -29.94 16.93
N TYR A 244 -15.21 -30.46 15.71
CA TYR A 244 -14.40 -31.61 15.36
C TYR A 244 -12.89 -31.26 15.37
N LEU A 245 -12.54 -30.06 14.94
CA LEU A 245 -11.14 -29.62 14.95
C LEU A 245 -10.57 -29.41 16.36
N GLN A 246 -11.40 -28.93 17.30
CA GLN A 246 -10.97 -28.79 18.70
C GLN A 246 -10.59 -30.13 19.30
N GLU A 247 -11.41 -31.17 19.13
CA GLU A 247 -11.11 -32.51 19.59
C GLU A 247 -9.85 -33.08 18.91
N MET A 248 -9.74 -32.89 17.59
CA MET A 248 -8.58 -33.31 16.81
C MET A 248 -7.29 -32.61 17.29
N TYR A 249 -7.34 -31.31 17.55
CA TYR A 249 -6.20 -30.56 18.07
C TYR A 249 -5.71 -31.10 19.40
N MET A 250 -6.62 -31.34 20.33
CA MET A 250 -6.27 -31.89 21.67
C MET A 250 -5.60 -33.24 21.55
N ASN A 251 -6.19 -34.14 20.77
CA ASN A 251 -5.65 -35.50 20.59
C ASN A 251 -4.25 -35.49 19.93
N ARG A 252 -4.03 -34.64 18.92
CA ARG A 252 -2.73 -34.56 18.24
C ARG A 252 -1.68 -33.86 19.08
N ARG A 253 -2.07 -32.85 19.86
CA ARG A 253 -1.16 -32.20 20.81
C ARG A 253 -0.65 -33.21 21.87
N ASP A 254 -1.54 -34.00 22.42
CA ASP A 254 -1.17 -35.00 23.45
C ASP A 254 -0.24 -36.07 22.85
N ASN A 255 -0.47 -36.50 21.61
CA ASN A 255 0.42 -37.37 20.87
C ASN A 255 1.80 -36.74 20.62
N TYR A 256 1.84 -35.47 20.20
CA TYR A 256 3.09 -34.76 19.98
C TYR A 256 3.92 -34.61 21.25
N GLU A 257 3.29 -34.24 22.38
CA GLU A 257 3.98 -34.12 23.67
C GLU A 257 4.51 -35.45 24.13
N THR A 258 3.76 -36.55 23.93
CA THR A 258 4.22 -37.89 24.23
C THR A 258 5.43 -38.30 23.39
N SER A 259 5.34 -38.10 22.06
CA SER A 259 6.42 -38.43 21.13
C SER A 259 7.69 -37.59 21.40
N ARG A 260 7.52 -36.33 21.78
CA ARG A 260 8.64 -35.45 22.14
C ARG A 260 9.35 -35.87 23.41
N THR A 261 8.60 -36.39 24.41
CA THR A 261 9.14 -36.81 25.70
C THR A 261 9.75 -38.22 25.68
N ASP A 262 9.20 -39.14 24.89
CA ASP A 262 9.68 -40.52 24.79
C ASP A 262 11.04 -40.66 24.06
N GLY A 263 11.43 -39.64 23.28
CA GLY A 263 12.72 -39.57 22.58
C GLY A 263 12.91 -40.68 21.51
N ALA A 264 11.86 -41.47 21.23
CA ALA A 264 11.87 -42.54 20.23
C ALA A 264 11.53 -42.05 18.82
N THR A 265 10.84 -40.92 18.70
CA THR A 265 10.41 -40.31 17.44
C THR A 265 11.55 -39.50 16.82
N ASN A 266 11.80 -39.69 15.52
CA ASN A 266 12.85 -38.95 14.84
C ASN A 266 12.46 -37.47 14.65
N LYS A 267 13.46 -36.61 14.34
CA LYS A 267 13.28 -35.18 14.23
C LYS A 267 12.31 -34.79 13.10
N GLU A 268 12.31 -35.53 12.00
CA GLU A 268 11.47 -35.24 10.80
C GLU A 268 9.99 -35.52 11.12
N GLU A 269 9.70 -36.65 11.81
CA GLU A 269 8.35 -36.95 12.27
C GLU A 269 7.82 -35.95 13.31
N LEU A 270 8.67 -35.46 14.21
CA LEU A 270 8.30 -34.40 15.16
C LEU A 270 7.99 -33.12 14.48
N GLU A 271 8.77 -32.71 13.45
CA GLU A 271 8.52 -31.52 12.64
C GLU A 271 7.22 -31.64 11.85
N GLU A 272 6.89 -32.80 11.31
CA GLU A 272 5.62 -33.07 10.63
C GLU A 272 4.43 -32.95 11.59
N MET A 273 4.51 -33.51 12.78
CA MET A 273 3.48 -33.39 13.81
C MET A 273 3.29 -31.93 14.27
N GLU A 274 4.37 -31.16 14.39
CA GLU A 274 4.34 -29.76 14.76
C GLU A 274 3.67 -28.92 13.66
N ASN A 275 4.02 -29.17 12.41
CA ASN A 275 3.40 -28.50 11.25
C ASN A 275 1.89 -28.79 11.18
N ASP A 276 1.47 -29.99 11.44
CA ASP A 276 0.07 -30.41 11.45
C ASP A 276 -0.72 -29.73 12.59
N LEU A 277 -0.15 -29.69 13.80
CA LEU A 277 -0.72 -28.96 14.93
C LEU A 277 -0.85 -27.45 14.61
N HIS A 278 0.16 -26.89 13.96
CA HIS A 278 0.14 -25.49 13.54
C HIS A 278 -1.01 -25.24 12.56
N ALA A 279 -1.19 -26.10 11.56
CA ALA A 279 -2.26 -25.97 10.58
C ALA A 279 -3.66 -26.08 11.21
N ILE A 280 -3.86 -27.02 12.15
CA ILE A 280 -5.14 -27.16 12.87
C ILE A 280 -5.40 -25.94 13.76
N SER A 281 -4.39 -25.50 14.52
CA SER A 281 -4.49 -24.29 15.37
C SER A 281 -4.88 -23.06 14.56
N LYS A 282 -4.26 -22.90 13.38
CA LYS A 282 -4.57 -21.81 12.47
C LYS A 282 -6.01 -21.90 11.95
N ALA A 283 -6.47 -23.09 11.53
CA ALA A 283 -7.84 -23.30 11.08
C ALA A 283 -8.85 -22.98 12.19
N LEU A 284 -8.62 -23.40 13.43
CA LEU A 284 -9.44 -23.07 14.59
C LEU A 284 -9.49 -21.56 14.86
N GLN A 285 -8.35 -20.90 14.82
CA GLN A 285 -8.26 -19.45 15.01
C GLN A 285 -9.09 -18.71 13.95
N MET A 286 -9.15 -19.22 12.74
CA MET A 286 -9.88 -18.62 11.64
C MET A 286 -11.38 -18.86 11.75
N LEU A 287 -11.81 -20.06 12.13
CA LEU A 287 -13.22 -20.38 12.35
C LEU A 287 -13.81 -19.63 13.56
N SER A 288 -13.00 -19.33 14.58
CA SER A 288 -13.45 -18.64 15.79
C SER A 288 -13.58 -17.12 15.64
N ARG A 289 -13.02 -16.53 14.60
CA ARG A 289 -13.12 -15.09 14.34
C ARG A 289 -14.47 -14.77 13.69
N SER A 290 -15.30 -13.99 14.36
CA SER A 290 -16.54 -13.41 13.83
C SER A 290 -16.25 -12.25 12.85
N GLY A 291 -15.52 -12.50 11.80
CA GLY A 291 -15.16 -11.56 10.74
C GLY A 291 -14.64 -12.38 9.57
N THR A 292 -14.63 -11.83 8.37
CA THR A 292 -14.10 -12.53 7.19
C THR A 292 -12.69 -13.05 7.52
N PRO A 293 -12.47 -14.36 7.59
CA PRO A 293 -11.16 -14.89 7.91
C PRO A 293 -10.21 -14.51 6.78
N VAL A 294 -9.17 -13.77 7.09
CA VAL A 294 -8.09 -13.55 6.15
C VAL A 294 -7.21 -14.80 6.23
N MET A 295 -7.41 -15.69 5.28
CA MET A 295 -6.54 -16.84 5.03
C MET A 295 -5.53 -16.45 3.99
N GLY A 296 -4.39 -17.01 4.04
CA GLY A 296 -3.37 -16.85 3.05
C GLY A 296 -2.03 -16.65 3.73
N SER A 297 -1.01 -17.23 3.14
CA SER A 297 0.35 -16.99 3.56
C SER A 297 0.83 -15.63 3.05
N ILE A 298 1.86 -15.12 3.69
CA ILE A 298 2.57 -13.94 3.23
C ILE A 298 3.96 -14.36 2.82
N ILE A 299 4.31 -14.07 1.57
CA ILE A 299 5.65 -14.29 1.03
C ILE A 299 6.27 -12.92 0.76
N TYR A 300 7.42 -12.64 1.35
CA TYR A 300 8.20 -11.45 1.01
C TYR A 300 9.10 -11.76 -0.17
N GLU A 301 8.83 -11.12 -1.30
CA GLU A 301 9.44 -11.40 -2.59
C GLU A 301 9.85 -10.08 -3.28
N PRO A 302 10.85 -9.36 -2.76
CA PRO A 302 11.34 -8.14 -3.38
C PRO A 302 12.19 -8.45 -4.63
N ALA A 303 12.49 -7.45 -5.45
CA ALA A 303 13.45 -7.56 -6.54
C ALA A 303 14.79 -8.16 -6.05
N ALA A 304 15.59 -8.70 -6.95
CA ALA A 304 16.87 -9.32 -6.59
C ALA A 304 17.82 -8.31 -5.94
N GLU A 305 18.78 -8.84 -5.19
CA GLU A 305 19.78 -8.00 -4.53
C GLU A 305 20.53 -7.12 -5.52
N GLY A 306 20.72 -5.84 -5.18
CA GLY A 306 21.33 -4.84 -6.04
C GLY A 306 20.37 -4.10 -6.97
N TYR A 307 19.06 -4.39 -6.93
CA TYR A 307 18.04 -3.64 -7.67
C TYR A 307 17.05 -3.03 -6.69
N LYS A 308 16.61 -1.80 -6.98
CA LYS A 308 15.62 -1.10 -6.16
C LYS A 308 14.23 -1.72 -6.33
N ASP A 309 13.82 -1.89 -7.57
CA ASP A 309 12.50 -2.37 -7.95
C ASP A 309 12.57 -3.38 -9.10
N TRP A 310 11.43 -3.95 -9.46
CA TRP A 310 11.33 -4.94 -10.52
C TRP A 310 11.59 -4.37 -11.92
N ASN A 311 11.29 -3.09 -12.14
CA ASN A 311 11.58 -2.46 -13.42
C ASN A 311 13.07 -2.17 -13.59
N ASP A 312 13.76 -1.80 -12.51
CA ASP A 312 15.21 -1.65 -12.50
C ASP A 312 15.90 -3.01 -12.71
N GLN A 313 15.37 -4.09 -12.13
CA GLN A 313 15.86 -5.46 -12.41
C GLN A 313 15.66 -5.84 -13.88
N LEU A 314 14.51 -5.56 -14.47
CA LEU A 314 14.23 -5.82 -15.88
C LEU A 314 15.21 -5.06 -16.80
N LEU A 315 15.60 -3.86 -16.41
CA LEU A 315 16.53 -3.01 -17.17
C LEU A 315 18.01 -3.23 -16.82
N ASP A 316 18.32 -4.14 -15.88
CA ASP A 316 19.65 -4.36 -15.30
C ASP A 316 20.29 -3.08 -14.73
N LYS A 317 19.47 -2.23 -14.13
CA LYS A 317 19.92 -1.00 -13.46
C LYS A 317 20.14 -1.25 -11.99
N ARG A 318 21.40 -1.45 -11.61
CA ARG A 318 21.77 -1.67 -10.20
C ARG A 318 21.70 -0.37 -9.40
N MET A 319 21.32 -0.49 -8.12
CA MET A 319 21.35 0.62 -7.17
C MET A 319 22.78 1.20 -7.09
N GLU A 320 22.89 2.48 -7.32
CA GLU A 320 24.08 3.23 -6.91
C GLU A 320 23.95 3.45 -5.40
N THR A 321 24.99 3.11 -4.65
CA THR A 321 25.10 3.08 -3.18
C THR A 321 24.27 4.09 -2.34
N GLU A 322 24.04 3.75 -1.08
CA GLU A 322 23.24 4.31 0.04
C GLU A 322 22.90 5.83 0.06
N GLU A 323 23.67 6.71 -0.56
CA GLU A 323 23.40 8.15 -0.57
C GLU A 323 22.11 8.54 -1.33
N LYS A 324 21.67 7.73 -2.29
CA LYS A 324 20.48 8.01 -3.11
C LYS A 324 19.15 7.57 -2.46
N GLU A 325 19.21 6.60 -1.54
CA GLU A 325 18.00 6.17 -0.77
C GLU A 325 17.51 7.25 0.20
N LEU A 326 18.44 8.05 0.75
CA LEU A 326 18.11 9.18 1.62
C LEU A 326 17.39 10.30 0.85
N ASP A 327 17.78 10.58 -0.39
CA ASP A 327 17.18 11.62 -1.23
C ASP A 327 15.73 11.30 -1.66
N ASP A 328 15.42 10.04 -1.97
CA ASP A 328 14.04 9.61 -2.32
C ASP A 328 13.10 9.66 -1.12
N TRP A 329 13.65 9.50 0.08
CA TRP A 329 12.90 9.62 1.34
C TRP A 329 12.56 11.06 1.71
N GLU A 330 13.41 12.01 1.37
CA GLU A 330 13.22 13.44 1.60
C GLU A 330 11.98 14.02 0.86
N ILE A 331 11.57 13.40 -0.25
CA ILE A 331 10.38 13.79 -1.03
C ILE A 331 9.06 13.44 -0.30
N SER A 332 9.10 12.70 0.79
CA SER A 332 7.89 12.12 1.39
C SER A 332 7.13 13.01 2.38
N GLY A 333 7.72 14.09 2.87
CA GLY A 333 7.09 14.95 3.88
C GLY A 333 5.83 15.64 3.37
N ARG A 334 5.94 16.35 2.25
CA ARG A 334 4.80 17.01 1.58
C ARG A 334 3.77 15.98 1.10
N ALA A 335 4.20 14.86 0.54
CA ALA A 335 3.31 13.79 0.09
C ALA A 335 2.56 13.13 1.26
N THR A 336 3.23 12.89 2.38
CA THR A 336 2.63 12.35 3.60
C THR A 336 1.58 13.28 4.17
N LEU A 337 1.88 14.58 4.28
CA LEU A 337 0.93 15.54 4.82
C LEU A 337 -0.24 15.77 3.85
N ASN A 338 0.00 15.91 2.55
CA ASN A 338 -1.07 16.03 1.56
C ASN A 338 -2.01 14.82 1.57
N ARG A 339 -1.48 13.61 1.78
CA ARG A 339 -2.30 12.41 1.92
C ARG A 339 -3.13 12.44 3.20
N ALA A 340 -2.55 12.85 4.32
CA ALA A 340 -3.27 12.98 5.59
C ALA A 340 -4.38 14.03 5.55
N LEU A 341 -4.33 14.94 4.59
CA LEU A 341 -5.32 16.00 4.39
C LEU A 341 -6.33 15.71 3.26
N SER A 342 -6.14 14.63 2.49
CA SER A 342 -6.89 14.37 1.25
C SER A 342 -8.37 14.01 1.46
N ASP A 343 -8.72 13.54 2.66
CA ASP A 343 -10.09 13.18 3.07
C ASP A 343 -10.84 14.35 3.74
N LEU A 344 -10.16 15.48 3.95
CA LEU A 344 -10.75 16.65 4.57
C LEU A 344 -11.29 17.64 3.53
N PRO A 345 -12.35 18.39 3.85
CA PRO A 345 -12.85 19.45 2.99
C PRO A 345 -11.75 20.44 2.59
N GLU A 346 -11.77 20.88 1.36
CA GLU A 346 -10.89 21.94 0.87
C GLU A 346 -11.60 23.28 0.93
N VAL A 347 -10.82 24.34 1.14
CA VAL A 347 -11.32 25.72 0.99
C VAL A 347 -11.69 25.94 -0.48
N ASN A 348 -12.81 26.61 -0.71
CA ASN A 348 -13.31 26.82 -2.07
C ASN A 348 -12.28 27.58 -2.93
N PRO A 349 -11.80 27.00 -4.04
CA PRO A 349 -10.82 27.66 -4.92
C PRO A 349 -11.29 29.00 -5.50
N GLY A 350 -12.61 29.19 -5.60
CA GLY A 350 -13.21 30.47 -5.99
C GLY A 350 -13.03 31.54 -4.93
N HIS A 351 -13.21 31.17 -3.65
CA HIS A 351 -13.03 32.06 -2.51
C HIS A 351 -11.54 32.42 -2.31
N ILE A 352 -10.63 31.45 -2.48
CA ILE A 352 -9.19 31.76 -2.45
C ILE A 352 -8.81 32.83 -3.49
N ARG A 353 -9.37 32.76 -4.71
CA ARG A 353 -9.09 33.72 -5.76
C ARG A 353 -9.66 35.12 -5.50
N THR A 354 -10.80 35.21 -4.85
CA THR A 354 -11.53 36.45 -4.62
C THR A 354 -11.26 37.08 -3.28
N GLY A 355 -10.68 36.30 -2.32
CA GLY A 355 -10.53 36.71 -0.92
C GLY A 355 -11.85 36.79 -0.15
N LEU A 356 -12.95 36.29 -0.73
CA LEU A 356 -14.29 36.29 -0.12
C LEU A 356 -14.58 34.91 0.46
N TYR A 357 -14.24 34.75 1.72
CA TYR A 357 -14.39 33.47 2.45
C TYR A 357 -15.69 33.42 3.25
N ASP A 358 -16.17 32.20 3.49
CA ASP A 358 -17.34 31.95 4.35
C ASP A 358 -17.00 31.07 5.57
N GLU A 359 -17.99 30.80 6.41
CA GLU A 359 -17.83 29.97 7.63
C GLU A 359 -17.46 28.51 7.30
N ALA A 360 -17.83 28.00 6.12
CA ALA A 360 -17.47 26.64 5.69
C ALA A 360 -15.97 26.57 5.32
N ASP A 361 -15.43 27.63 4.71
CA ASP A 361 -13.99 27.74 4.44
C ASP A 361 -13.19 27.80 5.75
N HIS A 362 -13.68 28.53 6.75
CA HIS A 362 -13.04 28.60 8.07
C HIS A 362 -13.00 27.23 8.76
N GLU A 363 -14.12 26.51 8.74
CA GLU A 363 -14.19 25.18 9.32
C GLU A 363 -13.31 24.17 8.55
N ALA A 364 -13.24 24.29 7.23
CA ALA A 364 -12.40 23.44 6.38
C ALA A 364 -10.91 23.64 6.71
N VAL A 365 -10.42 24.88 6.75
CA VAL A 365 -9.01 25.16 7.05
C VAL A 365 -8.65 24.77 8.46
N ARG A 366 -9.52 24.98 9.45
CA ARG A 366 -9.30 24.60 10.84
C ARG A 366 -9.09 23.09 11.00
N LYS A 367 -9.97 22.28 10.37
CA LYS A 367 -9.80 20.82 10.38
C LYS A 367 -8.49 20.36 9.74
N ARG A 368 -8.07 21.03 8.69
CA ARG A 368 -6.79 20.73 8.01
C ARG A 368 -5.60 21.10 8.89
N ILE A 369 -5.63 22.23 9.60
CA ILE A 369 -4.60 22.62 10.56
C ILE A 369 -4.50 21.59 11.70
N GLU A 370 -5.62 21.26 12.35
CA GLU A 370 -5.66 20.27 13.44
C GLU A 370 -5.11 18.90 12.99
N ARG A 371 -5.40 18.49 11.77
CA ARG A 371 -4.86 17.24 11.21
C ARG A 371 -3.37 17.36 10.91
N ALA A 372 -2.94 18.48 10.30
CA ALA A 372 -1.53 18.74 9.99
C ALA A 372 -0.68 18.77 11.27
N GLU A 373 -1.12 19.45 12.30
CA GLU A 373 -0.45 19.50 13.60
C GLU A 373 -0.27 18.11 14.22
N LYS A 374 -1.32 17.28 14.20
CA LYS A 374 -1.22 15.89 14.70
C LYS A 374 -0.21 15.06 13.92
N VAL A 375 -0.16 15.22 12.60
CA VAL A 375 0.81 14.51 11.76
C VAL A 375 2.22 14.98 12.07
N VAL A 376 2.47 16.29 12.10
CA VAL A 376 3.78 16.86 12.42
C VAL A 376 4.22 16.47 13.83
N GLN A 377 3.36 16.62 14.84
CA GLN A 377 3.64 16.20 16.21
C GLN A 377 3.97 14.72 16.34
N SER A 378 3.35 13.85 15.55
CA SER A 378 3.68 12.43 15.54
C SER A 378 5.13 12.17 15.11
N PHE A 379 5.70 13.06 14.32
CA PHE A 379 7.12 13.03 13.93
C PHE A 379 8.01 13.75 14.96
N GLU A 380 7.58 14.84 15.56
CA GLU A 380 8.34 15.57 16.60
C GLU A 380 8.51 14.77 17.91
N VAL A 381 7.42 14.18 18.41
CA VAL A 381 7.41 13.39 19.67
C VAL A 381 8.42 12.25 19.63
N ASN A 382 8.77 11.80 18.46
CA ASN A 382 9.70 10.69 18.29
C ASN A 382 11.15 11.14 18.15
N ASP A 383 11.43 12.45 18.37
CA ASP A 383 12.76 13.09 18.50
C ASP A 383 13.81 12.63 17.46
N ARG A 384 13.38 12.01 16.36
CA ARG A 384 14.34 11.30 15.54
C ARG A 384 13.79 11.12 14.13
N GLY A 385 13.03 12.10 13.79
CA GLY A 385 12.16 12.23 12.76
C GLY A 385 12.63 12.15 11.34
N MET A 386 11.80 12.63 10.49
CA MET A 386 12.07 12.76 9.07
C MET A 386 13.40 13.45 8.80
N PRO A 387 14.03 13.15 7.66
CA PRO A 387 15.10 13.99 7.13
C PRO A 387 14.70 15.47 7.21
N ASP A 388 15.63 16.34 7.58
CA ASP A 388 15.38 17.77 7.84
C ASP A 388 14.57 18.45 6.72
N LYS A 389 14.76 18.06 5.49
CA LYS A 389 14.02 18.58 4.34
C LYS A 389 12.55 18.16 4.30
N GLY A 390 12.23 16.90 4.60
CA GLY A 390 10.83 16.44 4.67
C GLY A 390 10.05 17.09 5.81
N PHE A 391 10.72 17.33 6.93
CA PHE A 391 10.17 18.08 8.06
C PHE A 391 9.98 19.56 7.70
N GLN A 392 10.95 20.15 7.01
CA GLN A 392 10.85 21.51 6.49
C GLN A 392 9.64 21.67 5.55
N GLU A 393 9.41 20.74 4.65
CA GLU A 393 8.24 20.75 3.74
C GLU A 393 6.91 20.66 4.48
N MET A 394 6.84 19.89 5.58
CA MET A 394 5.65 19.84 6.42
C MET A 394 5.40 21.16 7.14
N TYR A 395 6.44 21.80 7.65
CA TYR A 395 6.34 23.13 8.26
C TYR A 395 5.85 24.19 7.28
N GLU A 396 6.36 24.18 6.05
CA GLU A 396 5.90 25.09 4.99
C GLU A 396 4.39 24.94 4.74
N ILE A 397 3.87 23.71 4.69
CA ILE A 397 2.43 23.48 4.53
C ILE A 397 1.65 23.97 5.75
N GLN A 398 2.15 23.75 6.96
CA GLN A 398 1.51 24.29 8.17
C GLN A 398 1.48 25.82 8.16
N GLU A 399 2.56 26.48 7.77
CA GLU A 399 2.60 27.93 7.63
C GLU A 399 1.64 28.43 6.54
N GLU A 400 1.53 27.74 5.40
CA GLU A 400 0.57 28.06 4.35
C GLU A 400 -0.87 27.98 4.89
N LEU A 401 -1.21 26.92 5.63
CA LEU A 401 -2.53 26.76 6.26
C LEU A 401 -2.80 27.83 7.31
N ALA A 402 -1.83 28.17 8.15
CA ALA A 402 -1.97 29.21 9.18
C ALA A 402 -2.15 30.61 8.57
N ARG A 403 -1.45 30.91 7.47
CA ARG A 403 -1.66 32.16 6.70
C ARG A 403 -3.08 32.21 6.13
N LEU A 404 -3.53 31.10 5.52
CA LEU A 404 -4.88 31.02 4.97
C LEU A 404 -5.95 31.17 6.05
N GLU A 405 -5.77 30.59 7.24
CA GLU A 405 -6.66 30.80 8.38
C GLU A 405 -6.72 32.27 8.79
N THR A 406 -5.58 32.94 8.83
CA THR A 406 -5.48 34.38 9.13
C THR A 406 -6.26 35.21 8.12
N ASP A 407 -6.11 34.93 6.83
CA ASP A 407 -6.81 35.62 5.74
C ASP A 407 -8.32 35.42 5.83
N ILE A 408 -8.77 34.19 6.10
CA ILE A 408 -10.19 33.84 6.30
C ILE A 408 -10.76 34.59 7.51
N THR A 409 -10.05 34.57 8.64
CA THR A 409 -10.48 35.22 9.88
C THR A 409 -10.60 36.73 9.69
N ASN A 410 -9.65 37.36 9.00
CA ASN A 410 -9.70 38.78 8.68
C ASN A 410 -10.87 39.12 7.75
N SER A 411 -11.11 38.30 6.72
CA SER A 411 -12.24 38.48 5.80
C SER A 411 -13.58 38.42 6.53
N LEU A 412 -13.79 37.39 7.38
CA LEU A 412 -15.01 37.23 8.16
C LEU A 412 -15.20 38.35 9.21
N SER A 413 -14.12 38.84 9.80
CA SER A 413 -14.16 39.95 10.75
C SER A 413 -14.53 41.27 10.07
N GLY A 414 -13.96 41.52 8.90
CA GLY A 414 -14.31 42.70 8.06
C GLY A 414 -15.78 42.71 7.66
N MET A 415 -16.34 41.56 7.28
CA MET A 415 -17.77 41.44 6.96
C MET A 415 -18.67 41.70 8.17
N ARG A 416 -18.26 41.35 9.38
CA ARG A 416 -19.03 41.63 10.63
C ARG A 416 -19.02 43.12 11.00
N GLU A 417 -17.95 43.88 10.69
CA GLU A 417 -17.88 45.32 10.93
C GLU A 417 -18.74 46.10 9.93
N GLU A 418 -18.86 45.67 8.68
CA GLU A 418 -19.73 46.31 7.69
C GLU A 418 -21.23 46.09 7.97
N TYR A 419 -21.62 45.11 8.76
CA TYR A 419 -22.99 44.75 9.09
C TYR A 419 -23.48 45.28 10.45
N GLN A 420 -22.78 46.24 11.06
CA GLN A 420 -23.34 46.98 12.20
C GLN A 420 -24.36 48.03 11.72
N PRO A 421 -25.68 47.86 12.02
CA PRO A 421 -26.66 48.87 11.63
C PRO A 421 -26.33 50.15 12.35
N ARG A 422 -26.05 51.21 11.60
CA ARG A 422 -25.95 52.58 12.14
C ARG A 422 -27.30 52.97 12.64
N PHE A 423 -27.52 52.81 13.94
CA PHE A 423 -28.62 53.43 14.64
C PHE A 423 -28.36 54.95 14.65
N HIS A 424 -29.00 55.67 13.74
CA HIS A 424 -29.12 57.13 13.88
C HIS A 424 -30.01 57.46 15.08
N ARG A 425 -29.48 58.22 15.99
CA ARG A 425 -30.22 58.92 17.02
C ARG A 425 -30.99 60.11 16.42
#